data_968d414d6ecd085fc4a9ee7ce6a739c8
#
_entry.id   968d414d6ecd085fc4a9ee7ce6a739c8
#
_cell.length_a   1.000
_cell.length_b   1.000
_cell.length_c   1.000
_cell.angle_alpha   90.00
_cell.angle_beta   90.00
_cell.angle_gamma   90.00
#
_symmetry.space_group_name_H-M   'P 1'
#
loop_
_entity.id
_entity.type
_entity.pdbx_description
1 polymer ?
#
loop_
_entity_poly.entity_id
_entity_poly.type
_entity_poly.pdbx_seq_one_letter_code
_entity_poly.pdbx_strand_id
1 'polypeptide(L)'
;MILPVNLLHPAAGCCLRFFFIIYRAGVEKSSSEKGNQALITFTQAVIIPWQFNQKGMWCNQLKSKKKNLKIWLFTIVAMIIIVPLAWLLFIRMEGEMPSVGPLPKGPAIGISQTIHIHVSDTKSGVKRVQLSCLQDQKETVLFERDFSSAGFLKGGTDHTVDVDVLFEPAKLGIKDGKAILRLVTGDFSWRKWGNGNKIDIQKQIIIDSVAPEADVLSRSHNVAQGGSALAVYRLSEPCLESGVQVGENFFPGHAGYFSDPDIFLAFFALDHTQGRDTRIFIRAVDVAGNSTRTDFPHYIKGRTFKKDTLKISDRFLSMKMPEFELTDSGATGLDPIEKFLKINRDLREANFKKILSISQKTENKLFWKGTFSRLPGSARRAGFADHREYLYKGQVIDHQIHMGIDLASVKRADVPASNSGRVVFCSTLGIYGRTVILDHGFGLFSLYAHLSRIDVEKGQMVAKGNIIGKTGRTGMAAGDHLHFGVMVHNTFVNPVEWWDGTWIKNNVMTKINDITAGLK
;
A
#
# COMPACT_ATOMS: atom_id res chain seq x y z
N MET A 1 46.33 25.73 -2.67
CA MET A 1 47.52 25.14 -3.27
C MET A 1 47.86 26.02 -4.48
N ILE A 2 49.00 26.69 -4.44
CA ILE A 2 49.44 27.65 -5.48
C ILE A 2 50.43 26.88 -6.36
N LEU A 3 50.11 26.71 -7.64
CA LEU A 3 51.02 26.14 -8.63
C LEU A 3 51.35 27.23 -9.65
N PRO A 4 52.61 27.56 -9.89
CA PRO A 4 53.00 28.46 -10.94
C PRO A 4 53.15 27.70 -12.28
N VAL A 5 52.47 28.18 -13.31
CA VAL A 5 52.68 27.71 -14.68
C VAL A 5 53.56 28.75 -15.40
N ASN A 6 54.78 28.36 -15.72
CA ASN A 6 55.67 29.16 -16.53
C ASN A 6 55.49 28.80 -18.00
N LEU A 7 55.01 29.73 -18.81
CA LEU A 7 55.08 29.64 -20.29
C LEU A 7 56.16 30.59 -20.81
N LEU A 8 57.26 30.01 -21.27
CA LEU A 8 58.31 30.71 -21.96
C LEU A 8 57.96 30.81 -23.44
N HIS A 9 57.89 32.03 -23.97
CA HIS A 9 57.84 32.29 -25.41
C HIS A 9 59.16 32.93 -25.79
N PRO A 10 59.93 32.38 -26.76
CA PRO A 10 61.25 32.86 -27.09
C PRO A 10 61.23 33.96 -28.18
N ALA A 11 60.71 35.11 -27.89
CA ALA A 11 60.98 36.35 -28.65
C ALA A 11 60.22 37.52 -28.02
N ALA A 12 60.86 38.18 -27.11
CA ALA A 12 60.64 39.50 -26.56
C ALA A 12 60.58 39.44 -25.01
N GLY A 13 61.59 39.98 -24.38
CA GLY A 13 61.81 39.98 -22.94
C GLY A 13 60.78 40.75 -22.13
N CYS A 14 59.59 40.13 -21.95
CA CYS A 14 58.61 40.62 -21.03
C CYS A 14 57.96 39.42 -20.36
N CYS A 15 58.28 39.18 -19.10
CA CYS A 15 57.70 38.11 -18.27
C CYS A 15 56.39 38.62 -17.71
N LEU A 16 55.25 38.14 -18.25
CA LEU A 16 53.94 38.30 -17.61
C LEU A 16 53.71 37.09 -16.75
N ARG A 17 53.67 37.28 -15.44
CA ARG A 17 53.20 36.23 -14.48
C ARG A 17 51.73 36.39 -14.24
N PHE A 18 50.96 35.41 -14.62
CA PHE A 18 49.55 35.28 -14.18
C PHE A 18 49.51 34.38 -12.97
N PHE A 19 48.92 34.84 -11.89
CA PHE A 19 48.60 34.04 -10.73
C PHE A 19 47.10 33.68 -10.78
N PHE A 20 46.81 32.41 -10.85
CA PHE A 20 45.45 31.92 -10.63
C PHE A 20 45.29 31.55 -9.16
N ILE A 21 44.36 32.18 -8.49
CA ILE A 21 43.96 31.81 -7.12
C ILE A 21 42.72 30.95 -7.25
N ILE A 22 42.85 29.67 -6.90
CA ILE A 22 41.71 28.75 -6.82
C ILE A 22 41.23 28.76 -5.39
N TYR A 23 40.03 29.28 -5.17
CA TYR A 23 39.33 29.16 -3.90
C TYR A 23 38.52 27.85 -3.85
N ARG A 24 38.76 27.08 -2.80
CA ARG A 24 38.01 25.88 -2.47
C ARG A 24 36.75 26.33 -1.69
N ALA A 25 35.58 26.13 -2.26
CA ALA A 25 34.32 26.33 -1.54
C ALA A 25 34.11 25.18 -0.53
N GLY A 26 34.10 25.50 0.74
CA GLY A 26 33.69 24.58 1.80
C GLY A 26 32.18 24.59 1.92
N VAL A 27 31.59 23.42 1.91
CA VAL A 27 30.15 23.25 2.21
C VAL A 27 30.03 23.00 3.72
N GLU A 28 29.59 23.97 4.46
CA GLU A 28 29.10 23.77 5.83
C GLU A 28 27.66 23.27 5.78
N LYS A 29 27.42 22.09 6.33
CA LYS A 29 26.07 21.57 6.59
C LYS A 29 25.53 22.17 7.87
N SER A 30 24.58 23.08 7.76
CA SER A 30 23.71 23.46 8.87
C SER A 30 22.50 22.53 8.89
N SER A 31 22.30 21.84 9.99
CA SER A 31 21.12 21.06 10.29
C SER A 31 19.99 21.97 10.76
N SER A 32 19.00 22.22 9.90
CA SER A 32 17.68 22.67 10.35
C SER A 32 16.63 22.11 9.38
N GLU A 33 15.66 21.45 9.97
CA GLU A 33 14.49 20.91 9.27
C GLU A 33 13.68 22.02 8.62
N LYS A 34 13.59 21.98 7.33
CA LYS A 34 12.50 22.33 6.39
C LYS A 34 13.07 22.85 5.07
N GLY A 35 12.82 22.13 4.00
CA GLY A 35 12.77 22.66 2.64
C GLY A 35 14.12 22.80 1.94
N ASN A 36 14.48 21.82 1.13
CA ASN A 36 15.59 21.90 0.17
C ASN A 36 15.33 22.99 -0.87
N GLN A 37 16.01 24.12 -0.73
CA GLN A 37 16.40 25.00 -1.85
C GLN A 37 17.83 25.45 -1.61
N ALA A 38 18.74 24.97 -2.44
CA ALA A 38 20.12 25.44 -2.45
C ALA A 38 20.20 26.78 -3.19
N LEU A 39 20.45 27.84 -2.45
CA LEU A 39 20.72 29.16 -3.01
C LEU A 39 22.22 29.24 -3.32
N ILE A 40 22.60 29.31 -4.61
CA ILE A 40 23.97 29.56 -5.03
C ILE A 40 24.14 31.09 -5.17
N THR A 41 24.84 31.70 -4.25
CA THR A 41 25.24 33.10 -4.33
C THR A 41 26.61 33.21 -5.02
N PHE A 42 26.67 33.88 -6.17
CA PHE A 42 27.91 34.23 -6.82
C PHE A 42 28.43 35.53 -6.22
N THR A 43 29.64 35.47 -5.63
CA THR A 43 30.36 36.66 -5.21
C THR A 43 31.26 37.14 -6.37
N GLN A 44 31.13 38.40 -6.73
CA GLN A 44 31.92 39.06 -7.76
C GLN A 44 33.41 39.06 -7.42
N ALA A 45 34.24 38.67 -8.38
CA ALA A 45 35.68 38.82 -8.30
C ALA A 45 36.09 40.23 -8.76
N VAL A 46 36.70 40.99 -7.85
CA VAL A 46 37.30 42.29 -8.17
C VAL A 46 38.73 42.05 -8.66
N ILE A 47 39.01 42.46 -9.91
CA ILE A 47 40.36 42.42 -10.49
C ILE A 47 41.00 43.79 -10.24
N ILE A 48 42.05 43.84 -9.42
CA ILE A 48 42.87 45.04 -9.22
C ILE A 48 44.12 44.90 -10.07
N PRO A 49 44.38 45.81 -11.02
CA PRO A 49 45.62 45.79 -11.77
C PRO A 49 46.72 46.52 -10.99
N TRP A 50 47.80 45.82 -10.71
CA TRP A 50 49.02 46.47 -10.18
C TRP A 50 49.91 46.83 -11.34
N GLN A 51 50.16 48.14 -11.49
CA GLN A 51 51.20 48.66 -12.36
C GLN A 51 52.55 48.75 -11.61
N PHE A 52 53.60 48.12 -12.09
CA PHE A 52 54.93 48.35 -11.62
C PHE A 52 55.66 49.22 -12.64
N ASN A 53 56.12 50.35 -12.18
CA ASN A 53 56.87 51.36 -12.97
C ASN A 53 58.36 51.14 -12.74
N GLN A 54 59.12 50.91 -13.80
CA GLN A 54 60.60 51.26 -13.83
C GLN A 54 60.99 51.78 -15.18
N LYS A 55 61.30 53.08 -15.11
CA LYS A 55 62.28 53.85 -15.92
C LYS A 55 62.30 53.69 -17.44
N GLY A 56 61.80 54.67 -18.04
CA GLY A 56 62.24 55.52 -19.10
C GLY A 56 63.09 54.95 -20.25
N MET A 57 62.44 54.83 -21.41
CA MET A 57 63.03 55.27 -22.67
C MET A 57 61.92 55.35 -23.72
N TRP A 58 61.73 56.52 -24.27
CA TRP A 58 60.82 56.76 -25.38
C TRP A 58 61.32 56.09 -26.65
N CYS A 59 60.60 55.20 -27.22
CA CYS A 59 60.76 54.78 -28.59
C CYS A 59 59.42 54.70 -29.30
N ASN A 60 59.18 55.64 -30.19
CA ASN A 60 58.02 55.67 -31.08
C ASN A 60 58.06 54.46 -32.00
N GLN A 61 57.10 53.56 -31.88
CA GLN A 61 56.69 52.67 -32.96
C GLN A 61 55.20 52.59 -33.12
N LEU A 62 54.67 53.59 -33.79
CA LEU A 62 53.34 53.53 -34.43
C LEU A 62 53.44 52.74 -35.74
N LYS A 63 53.59 51.41 -35.71
CA LYS A 63 53.40 50.56 -36.90
C LYS A 63 53.16 49.09 -36.51
N SER A 64 52.04 48.76 -35.87
CA SER A 64 51.60 47.35 -35.75
C SER A 64 50.10 47.16 -35.43
N LYS A 65 49.26 48.21 -35.39
CA LYS A 65 47.84 48.04 -35.00
C LYS A 65 46.97 47.29 -36.04
N LYS A 66 47.37 47.26 -37.32
CA LYS A 66 46.54 46.62 -38.37
C LYS A 66 46.71 45.10 -38.47
N LYS A 67 47.83 44.52 -38.03
CA LYS A 67 48.01 43.06 -38.05
C LYS A 67 47.27 42.37 -36.89
N ASN A 68 47.31 43.01 -35.74
CA ASN A 68 46.59 42.47 -34.55
C ASN A 68 45.06 42.50 -34.70
N LEU A 69 44.52 43.52 -35.38
CA LEU A 69 43.08 43.60 -35.59
C LEU A 69 42.56 42.44 -36.48
N LYS A 70 43.31 42.04 -37.51
CA LYS A 70 42.94 40.90 -38.35
C LYS A 70 43.00 39.57 -37.57
N ILE A 71 44.00 39.40 -36.69
CA ILE A 71 44.10 38.21 -35.84
C ILE A 71 42.97 38.19 -34.81
N TRP A 72 42.64 39.32 -34.18
CA TRP A 72 41.52 39.44 -33.26
C TRP A 72 40.19 39.16 -33.94
N LEU A 73 39.95 39.69 -35.15
CA LEU A 73 38.77 39.40 -35.95
C LEU A 73 38.69 37.91 -36.30
N PHE A 74 39.78 37.30 -36.69
CA PHE A 74 39.85 35.87 -36.99
C PHE A 74 39.59 35.01 -35.75
N THR A 75 40.15 35.37 -34.58
CA THR A 75 39.88 34.64 -33.31
C THR A 75 38.44 34.80 -32.86
N ILE A 76 37.82 35.97 -33.01
CA ILE A 76 36.42 36.20 -32.68
C ILE A 76 35.52 35.37 -33.61
N VAL A 77 35.76 35.37 -34.90
CA VAL A 77 35.00 34.58 -35.89
C VAL A 77 35.20 33.09 -35.64
N ALA A 78 36.45 32.66 -35.33
CA ALA A 78 36.71 31.27 -34.94
C ALA A 78 35.97 30.88 -33.66
N MET A 79 35.94 31.74 -32.65
CA MET A 79 35.17 31.50 -31.42
C MET A 79 33.67 31.42 -31.69
N ILE A 80 33.12 32.31 -32.53
CA ILE A 80 31.69 32.29 -32.91
C ILE A 80 31.30 30.97 -33.60
N ILE A 81 32.24 30.33 -34.30
CA ILE A 81 32.00 29.06 -34.99
C ILE A 81 32.30 27.87 -34.06
N ILE A 82 33.48 27.88 -33.39
CA ILE A 82 33.93 26.73 -32.60
C ILE A 82 33.11 26.54 -31.34
N VAL A 83 32.71 27.63 -30.65
CA VAL A 83 31.95 27.49 -29.39
C VAL A 83 30.54 26.88 -29.63
N PRO A 84 29.74 27.36 -30.60
CA PRO A 84 28.47 26.71 -30.92
C PRO A 84 28.62 25.28 -31.44
N LEU A 85 29.66 25.03 -32.25
CA LEU A 85 29.94 23.67 -32.75
C LEU A 85 30.36 22.73 -31.63
N ALA A 86 31.23 23.15 -30.72
CA ALA A 86 31.60 22.39 -29.55
C ALA A 86 30.41 22.14 -28.62
N TRP A 87 29.55 23.16 -28.42
CA TRP A 87 28.31 23.05 -27.68
C TRP A 87 27.36 22.05 -28.33
N LEU A 88 27.18 22.12 -29.64
CA LEU A 88 26.35 21.18 -30.41
C LEU A 88 26.88 19.75 -30.28
N LEU A 89 28.20 19.55 -30.48
CA LEU A 89 28.84 18.25 -30.32
C LEU A 89 28.67 17.72 -28.88
N PHE A 90 28.85 18.58 -27.88
CA PHE A 90 28.67 18.19 -26.48
C PHE A 90 27.24 17.70 -26.17
N ILE A 91 26.22 18.38 -26.71
CA ILE A 91 24.82 17.96 -26.53
C ILE A 91 24.50 16.70 -27.35
N ARG A 92 24.95 16.64 -28.61
CA ARG A 92 24.55 15.56 -29.54
C ARG A 92 25.40 14.30 -29.44
N MET A 93 26.61 14.36 -28.92
CA MET A 93 27.47 13.22 -28.64
C MET A 93 27.38 12.76 -27.18
N GLU A 94 26.24 12.98 -26.53
CA GLU A 94 26.01 12.53 -25.16
C GLU A 94 26.23 11.03 -24.98
N GLY A 95 26.69 10.65 -23.77
CA GLY A 95 26.94 9.24 -23.43
C GLY A 95 25.91 8.62 -22.50
N GLU A 96 24.90 9.38 -22.12
CA GLU A 96 23.84 8.87 -21.27
C GLU A 96 22.94 7.94 -22.09
N MET A 97 22.59 6.82 -21.51
CA MET A 97 21.66 5.87 -22.14
C MET A 97 20.24 6.27 -21.75
N PRO A 98 19.22 5.97 -22.60
CA PRO A 98 17.83 6.11 -22.19
C PRO A 98 17.60 5.41 -20.84
N SER A 99 16.85 6.03 -19.95
CA SER A 99 16.41 5.38 -18.71
C SER A 99 15.15 4.57 -18.95
N VAL A 100 15.08 3.41 -18.33
CA VAL A 100 13.96 2.47 -18.49
C VAL A 100 13.35 2.20 -17.13
N GLY A 101 12.02 2.30 -17.03
CA GLY A 101 11.27 1.88 -15.86
C GLY A 101 11.36 0.37 -15.61
N PRO A 102 10.97 -0.08 -14.42
CA PRO A 102 11.04 -1.50 -14.08
C PRO A 102 10.07 -2.32 -14.97
N LEU A 103 10.56 -3.40 -15.56
CA LEU A 103 9.73 -4.43 -16.16
C LEU A 103 8.83 -5.10 -15.08
N PRO A 104 7.77 -5.86 -15.46
CA PRO A 104 6.83 -6.46 -14.53
C PRO A 104 7.50 -7.07 -13.30
N LYS A 105 6.99 -6.81 -12.08
CA LYS A 105 7.64 -7.24 -10.83
C LYS A 105 7.62 -8.75 -10.64
N GLY A 106 6.57 -9.45 -11.12
CA GLY A 106 6.40 -10.89 -10.99
C GLY A 106 7.38 -11.72 -11.83
N PRO A 107 7.65 -12.97 -11.43
CA PRO A 107 8.45 -13.90 -12.20
C PRO A 107 7.63 -14.61 -13.31
N ALA A 108 6.30 -14.56 -13.25
CA ALA A 108 5.40 -15.26 -14.15
C ALA A 108 4.44 -14.31 -14.86
N ILE A 109 3.95 -14.72 -16.01
CA ILE A 109 2.96 -14.03 -16.84
C ILE A 109 1.87 -15.04 -17.22
N GLY A 110 0.62 -14.71 -16.91
CA GLY A 110 -0.53 -15.56 -17.12
C GLY A 110 -1.16 -15.45 -18.51
N ILE A 111 -2.45 -15.78 -18.55
CA ILE A 111 -3.27 -15.76 -19.78
C ILE A 111 -3.21 -14.37 -20.45
N SER A 112 -3.23 -13.32 -19.66
CA SER A 112 -3.21 -11.93 -20.15
C SER A 112 -2.61 -11.01 -19.08
N GLN A 113 -1.64 -10.18 -19.48
CA GLN A 113 -1.03 -9.19 -18.60
C GLN A 113 -0.71 -7.91 -19.37
N THR A 114 -1.04 -6.75 -18.78
CA THR A 114 -0.59 -5.47 -19.30
C THR A 114 0.82 -5.17 -18.79
N ILE A 115 1.75 -4.94 -19.72
CA ILE A 115 3.14 -4.56 -19.44
C ILE A 115 3.25 -3.06 -19.63
N HIS A 116 3.53 -2.34 -18.55
CA HIS A 116 3.79 -0.91 -18.60
C HIS A 116 5.25 -0.66 -18.97
N ILE A 117 5.48 0.05 -20.07
CA ILE A 117 6.81 0.45 -20.54
C ILE A 117 6.95 1.95 -20.31
N HIS A 118 7.91 2.33 -19.49
CA HIS A 118 8.33 3.70 -19.30
C HIS A 118 9.77 3.84 -19.78
N VAL A 119 9.99 4.71 -20.76
CA VAL A 119 11.33 5.03 -21.29
C VAL A 119 11.49 6.54 -21.33
N SER A 120 12.60 7.07 -20.82
CA SER A 120 12.89 8.49 -20.93
C SER A 120 14.32 8.77 -21.34
N ASP A 121 14.50 9.77 -22.20
CA ASP A 121 15.77 10.36 -22.61
C ASP A 121 15.63 11.87 -22.65
N THR A 122 16.24 12.54 -21.70
CA THR A 122 16.06 13.99 -21.49
C THR A 122 16.85 14.85 -22.47
N LYS A 123 17.85 14.28 -23.17
CA LYS A 123 18.78 15.04 -24.01
C LYS A 123 18.54 14.85 -25.51
N SER A 124 18.78 13.64 -26.01
CA SER A 124 18.66 13.37 -27.45
C SER A 124 17.27 12.89 -27.86
N GLY A 125 16.46 12.43 -26.93
CA GLY A 125 15.13 11.89 -27.17
C GLY A 125 15.12 10.42 -27.60
N VAL A 126 14.01 9.76 -27.32
CA VAL A 126 13.83 8.33 -27.61
C VAL A 126 13.67 8.12 -29.12
N LYS A 127 14.43 7.19 -29.69
CA LYS A 127 14.42 6.86 -31.13
C LYS A 127 13.56 5.64 -31.43
N ARG A 128 13.67 4.59 -30.60
CA ARG A 128 12.95 3.32 -30.80
C ARG A 128 12.73 2.64 -29.47
N VAL A 129 11.57 2.03 -29.34
CA VAL A 129 11.25 1.12 -28.24
C VAL A 129 10.73 -0.16 -28.84
N GLN A 130 11.33 -1.29 -28.47
CA GLN A 130 10.90 -2.62 -28.88
C GLN A 130 10.84 -3.53 -27.67
N LEU A 131 9.67 -4.14 -27.45
CA LEU A 131 9.47 -5.21 -26.49
C LEU A 131 9.27 -6.51 -27.23
N SER A 132 10.00 -7.53 -26.85
CA SER A 132 9.91 -8.88 -27.44
C SER A 132 9.93 -9.95 -26.37
N CYS A 133 9.42 -11.13 -26.70
CA CYS A 133 9.49 -12.35 -25.91
C CYS A 133 10.32 -13.39 -26.67
N LEU A 134 11.35 -13.93 -26.00
CA LEU A 134 12.19 -15.00 -26.55
C LEU A 134 11.82 -16.31 -25.86
N GLN A 135 11.45 -17.30 -26.65
CA GLN A 135 11.18 -18.67 -26.20
C GLN A 135 11.72 -19.65 -27.26
N ASP A 136 12.45 -20.69 -26.86
CA ASP A 136 12.97 -21.73 -27.74
C ASP A 136 13.71 -21.17 -28.98
N GLN A 137 14.57 -20.14 -28.77
CA GLN A 137 15.32 -19.42 -29.80
C GLN A 137 14.46 -18.63 -30.81
N LYS A 138 13.15 -18.58 -30.62
CA LYS A 138 12.25 -17.74 -31.40
C LYS A 138 11.97 -16.43 -30.66
N GLU A 139 12.22 -15.31 -31.34
CA GLU A 139 11.85 -13.98 -30.85
C GLU A 139 10.51 -13.56 -31.44
N THR A 140 9.55 -13.23 -30.57
CA THR A 140 8.23 -12.71 -30.95
C THR A 140 8.14 -11.26 -30.48
N VAL A 141 7.95 -10.33 -31.43
CA VAL A 141 7.81 -8.91 -31.10
C VAL A 141 6.41 -8.66 -30.57
N LEU A 142 6.32 -8.10 -29.37
CA LEU A 142 5.09 -7.73 -28.68
C LEU A 142 4.68 -6.29 -28.97
N PHE A 143 5.68 -5.42 -29.05
CA PHE A 143 5.50 -4.01 -29.34
C PHE A 143 6.76 -3.46 -30.00
N GLU A 144 6.57 -2.62 -31.01
CA GLU A 144 7.65 -1.91 -31.68
C GLU A 144 7.15 -0.55 -32.13
N ARG A 145 7.92 0.49 -31.83
CA ARG A 145 7.62 1.85 -32.25
C ARG A 145 8.91 2.62 -32.48
N ASP A 146 9.01 3.21 -33.68
CA ASP A 146 10.02 4.20 -34.03
C ASP A 146 9.43 5.60 -33.85
N PHE A 147 10.21 6.49 -33.28
CA PHE A 147 9.83 7.88 -33.00
C PHE A 147 10.47 8.85 -33.98
N SER A 148 9.80 9.97 -34.21
CA SER A 148 10.23 10.94 -35.18
C SER A 148 11.40 11.78 -34.70
N SER A 149 12.31 12.10 -35.62
CA SER A 149 13.37 13.09 -35.37
C SER A 149 12.84 14.51 -35.59
N ALA A 150 13.12 15.41 -34.65
CA ALA A 150 12.88 16.85 -34.81
C ALA A 150 13.86 17.54 -35.76
N GLY A 151 14.71 16.76 -36.45
CA GLY A 151 15.73 17.21 -37.39
C GLY A 151 17.15 16.94 -36.91
N PHE A 152 18.12 17.12 -37.82
CA PHE A 152 19.52 16.79 -37.58
C PHE A 152 20.12 17.43 -36.31
N LEU A 153 19.74 18.67 -36.02
CA LEU A 153 20.26 19.42 -34.86
C LEU A 153 19.49 19.24 -33.58
N LYS A 154 18.20 18.86 -33.63
CA LYS A 154 17.32 18.87 -32.45
C LYS A 154 17.12 17.50 -31.77
N GLY A 155 17.42 16.38 -32.44
CA GLY A 155 17.21 15.04 -31.89
C GLY A 155 15.78 14.53 -32.07
N GLY A 156 15.28 13.76 -31.11
CA GLY A 156 13.93 13.25 -31.12
C GLY A 156 12.89 14.28 -30.65
N THR A 157 11.64 14.05 -31.01
CA THR A 157 10.49 14.85 -30.53
C THR A 157 10.01 14.37 -29.17
N ASP A 158 10.21 13.08 -28.88
CA ASP A 158 9.67 12.41 -27.73
C ASP A 158 10.80 12.13 -26.72
N HIS A 159 10.74 12.79 -25.57
CA HIS A 159 11.73 12.63 -24.49
C HIS A 159 11.25 11.66 -23.42
N THR A 160 9.95 11.35 -23.38
CA THR A 160 9.36 10.36 -22.46
C THR A 160 8.31 9.59 -23.22
N VAL A 161 8.32 8.28 -23.08
CA VAL A 161 7.42 7.34 -23.72
C VAL A 161 6.81 6.46 -22.64
N ASP A 162 5.48 6.53 -22.52
CA ASP A 162 4.69 5.67 -21.65
C ASP A 162 3.75 4.86 -22.54
N VAL A 163 3.85 3.52 -22.49
CA VAL A 163 3.05 2.62 -23.30
C VAL A 163 2.61 1.42 -22.48
N ASP A 164 1.35 1.07 -22.63
CA ASP A 164 0.75 -0.14 -22.10
C ASP A 164 0.63 -1.19 -23.20
N VAL A 165 1.33 -2.31 -23.04
CA VAL A 165 1.33 -3.43 -24.00
C VAL A 165 0.56 -4.58 -23.39
N LEU A 166 -0.58 -4.94 -23.99
CA LEU A 166 -1.32 -6.13 -23.61
C LEU A 166 -0.60 -7.37 -24.17
N PHE A 167 -0.07 -8.18 -23.26
CA PHE A 167 0.61 -9.43 -23.60
C PHE A 167 -0.31 -10.62 -23.32
N GLU A 168 -0.70 -11.32 -24.36
CA GLU A 168 -1.52 -12.53 -24.34
C GLU A 168 -0.73 -13.67 -25.03
N PRO A 169 0.06 -14.45 -24.30
CA PRO A 169 1.01 -15.41 -24.85
C PRO A 169 0.39 -16.39 -25.84
N ALA A 170 -0.76 -16.96 -25.49
CA ALA A 170 -1.45 -17.96 -26.33
C ALA A 170 -1.84 -17.42 -27.71
N LYS A 171 -2.28 -16.16 -27.80
CA LYS A 171 -2.63 -15.52 -29.09
C LYS A 171 -1.43 -15.32 -30.01
N LEU A 172 -0.25 -15.26 -29.43
CA LEU A 172 1.03 -15.09 -30.15
C LEU A 172 1.74 -16.43 -30.41
N GLY A 173 1.12 -17.57 -30.03
CA GLY A 173 1.69 -18.88 -30.17
C GLY A 173 2.87 -19.17 -29.23
N ILE A 174 2.98 -18.40 -28.13
CA ILE A 174 3.95 -18.60 -27.06
C ILE A 174 3.36 -19.62 -26.09
N LYS A 175 4.14 -20.66 -25.75
CA LYS A 175 3.71 -21.78 -24.91
C LYS A 175 4.06 -21.55 -23.45
N ASP A 176 3.42 -22.31 -22.57
CA ASP A 176 3.80 -22.32 -21.16
C ASP A 176 5.24 -22.79 -20.96
N GLY A 177 5.92 -22.21 -19.98
CA GLY A 177 7.31 -22.51 -19.67
C GLY A 177 8.20 -21.27 -19.59
N LYS A 178 9.51 -21.50 -19.55
CA LYS A 178 10.50 -20.43 -19.43
C LYS A 178 10.58 -19.60 -20.70
N ALA A 179 10.63 -18.28 -20.54
CA ALA A 179 10.84 -17.33 -21.62
C ALA A 179 11.68 -16.14 -21.12
N ILE A 180 12.12 -15.29 -22.04
CA ILE A 180 12.85 -14.05 -21.73
C ILE A 180 12.06 -12.89 -22.31
N LEU A 181 11.63 -11.97 -21.46
CA LEU A 181 11.10 -10.69 -21.88
C LEU A 181 12.27 -9.75 -22.12
N ARG A 182 12.37 -9.20 -23.34
CA ARG A 182 13.47 -8.35 -23.77
C ARG A 182 12.95 -6.99 -24.18
N LEU A 183 13.47 -5.92 -23.57
CA LEU A 183 13.19 -4.55 -23.92
C LEU A 183 14.44 -3.90 -24.48
N VAL A 184 14.36 -3.47 -25.73
CA VAL A 184 15.43 -2.76 -26.42
C VAL A 184 14.96 -1.34 -26.71
N THR A 185 15.74 -0.35 -26.31
CA THR A 185 15.46 1.05 -26.63
C THR A 185 16.74 1.76 -27.06
N GLY A 186 16.60 2.76 -27.91
CA GLY A 186 17.69 3.59 -28.39
C GLY A 186 17.29 5.06 -28.47
N ASP A 187 18.27 5.94 -28.48
CA ASP A 187 18.13 7.38 -28.55
C ASP A 187 18.59 7.96 -29.90
N PHE A 188 18.43 9.28 -30.07
CA PHE A 188 18.92 10.03 -31.23
C PHE A 188 20.31 10.64 -31.03
N SER A 189 21.13 10.14 -30.11
CA SER A 189 22.51 10.59 -29.94
C SER A 189 23.33 10.34 -31.22
N TRP A 190 24.32 11.21 -31.49
CA TRP A 190 25.25 11.03 -32.63
C TRP A 190 26.35 10.02 -32.34
N ARG A 191 26.39 9.43 -31.14
CA ARG A 191 27.36 8.37 -30.85
C ARG A 191 27.20 7.20 -31.80
N LYS A 192 28.29 6.44 -31.93
CA LYS A 192 28.36 5.26 -32.79
C LYS A 192 27.89 5.57 -34.23
N TRP A 193 28.37 6.72 -34.77
CA TRP A 193 28.04 7.17 -36.12
C TRP A 193 26.52 7.34 -36.38
N GLY A 194 25.79 7.89 -35.41
CA GLY A 194 24.36 8.15 -35.50
C GLY A 194 23.46 6.95 -35.14
N ASN A 195 24.06 5.83 -34.68
CA ASN A 195 23.28 4.71 -34.16
C ASN A 195 22.72 4.93 -32.76
N GLY A 196 23.21 5.99 -32.06
CA GLY A 196 22.78 6.35 -30.74
C GLY A 196 23.26 5.42 -29.62
N ASN A 197 22.85 5.72 -28.41
CA ASN A 197 23.02 4.82 -27.30
C ASN A 197 21.85 3.83 -27.29
N LYS A 198 22.12 2.58 -26.91
CA LYS A 198 21.11 1.53 -26.81
C LYS A 198 21.18 0.85 -25.46
N ILE A 199 20.04 0.54 -24.93
CA ILE A 199 19.84 -0.32 -23.75
C ILE A 199 19.14 -1.59 -24.19
N ASP A 200 19.58 -2.73 -23.66
CA ASP A 200 18.97 -4.06 -23.87
C ASP A 200 18.79 -4.68 -22.48
N ILE A 201 17.56 -4.73 -22.02
CA ILE A 201 17.19 -5.30 -20.72
C ILE A 201 16.49 -6.60 -20.97
N GLN A 202 16.98 -7.65 -20.32
CA GLN A 202 16.40 -8.98 -20.41
C GLN A 202 15.96 -9.44 -19.04
N LYS A 203 14.75 -9.97 -18.96
CA LYS A 203 14.17 -10.54 -17.76
C LYS A 203 13.67 -11.94 -18.01
N GLN A 204 14.14 -12.90 -17.24
CA GLN A 204 13.59 -14.25 -17.24
C GLN A 204 12.19 -14.23 -16.63
N ILE A 205 11.26 -14.85 -17.31
CA ILE A 205 9.85 -15.00 -16.91
C ILE A 205 9.42 -16.45 -17.12
N ILE A 206 8.34 -16.82 -16.48
CA ILE A 206 7.62 -18.07 -16.73
C ILE A 206 6.28 -17.71 -17.36
N ILE A 207 5.97 -18.27 -18.50
CA ILE A 207 4.62 -18.20 -19.07
C ILE A 207 3.82 -19.34 -18.45
N ASP A 208 2.68 -18.99 -17.85
CA ASP A 208 1.78 -19.92 -17.20
C ASP A 208 0.35 -19.51 -17.51
N SER A 209 -0.28 -20.21 -18.42
CA SER A 209 -1.65 -19.93 -18.85
C SER A 209 -2.70 -20.82 -18.18
N VAL A 210 -2.30 -21.66 -17.23
CA VAL A 210 -3.18 -22.58 -16.53
C VAL A 210 -3.64 -21.91 -15.23
N ALA A 211 -4.95 -21.80 -15.03
CA ALA A 211 -5.49 -21.27 -13.78
C ALA A 211 -5.38 -22.34 -12.67
N PRO A 212 -5.17 -21.93 -11.41
CA PRO A 212 -5.09 -22.86 -10.30
C PRO A 212 -6.43 -23.59 -10.10
N GLU A 213 -6.38 -24.83 -9.67
CA GLU A 213 -7.56 -25.57 -9.24
C GLU A 213 -7.73 -25.48 -7.73
N ALA A 214 -8.97 -25.32 -7.28
CA ALA A 214 -9.32 -25.33 -5.86
C ALA A 214 -10.35 -26.42 -5.58
N ASP A 215 -9.96 -27.43 -4.78
CA ASP A 215 -10.84 -28.53 -4.37
C ASP A 215 -11.36 -28.31 -2.95
N VAL A 216 -12.67 -28.23 -2.78
CA VAL A 216 -13.30 -27.99 -1.48
C VAL A 216 -13.49 -29.28 -0.70
N LEU A 217 -12.64 -29.50 0.29
CA LEU A 217 -12.58 -30.71 1.09
C LEU A 217 -13.68 -30.78 2.16
N SER A 218 -14.12 -29.62 2.69
CA SER A 218 -15.13 -29.56 3.72
C SER A 218 -16.55 -29.69 3.14
N ARG A 219 -17.47 -30.17 3.96
CA ARG A 219 -18.88 -30.40 3.59
C ARG A 219 -19.83 -29.63 4.50
N SER A 220 -21.11 -29.54 4.14
CA SER A 220 -22.18 -28.99 4.97
C SER A 220 -21.96 -27.54 5.40
N HIS A 221 -21.84 -26.63 4.44
CA HIS A 221 -21.63 -25.21 4.73
C HIS A 221 -22.99 -24.50 4.97
N ASN A 222 -23.54 -24.70 6.18
CA ASN A 222 -24.73 -24.00 6.61
C ASN A 222 -24.33 -22.74 7.36
N VAL A 223 -24.69 -21.56 6.86
CA VAL A 223 -24.38 -20.28 7.47
C VAL A 223 -25.64 -19.46 7.67
N ALA A 224 -25.75 -18.81 8.82
CA ALA A 224 -26.87 -17.91 9.07
C ALA A 224 -26.52 -16.49 8.60
N GLN A 225 -27.55 -15.72 8.22
CA GLN A 225 -27.39 -14.28 8.00
C GLN A 225 -26.85 -13.62 9.27
N GLY A 226 -25.76 -12.86 9.15
CA GLY A 226 -25.02 -12.31 10.29
C GLY A 226 -24.22 -13.36 11.07
N GLY A 227 -24.02 -14.54 10.53
CA GLY A 227 -23.27 -15.64 11.15
C GLY A 227 -21.96 -15.95 10.42
N SER A 228 -21.31 -17.04 10.85
CA SER A 228 -20.03 -17.46 10.32
C SER A 228 -19.99 -18.94 9.92
N ALA A 229 -19.01 -19.33 9.12
CA ALA A 229 -18.76 -20.72 8.76
C ALA A 229 -17.28 -20.93 8.47
N LEU A 230 -16.92 -22.21 8.25
CA LEU A 230 -15.59 -22.65 7.88
C LEU A 230 -15.64 -23.39 6.54
N ALA A 231 -14.73 -23.02 5.64
CA ALA A 231 -14.37 -23.83 4.48
C ALA A 231 -12.92 -24.31 4.61
N VAL A 232 -12.69 -25.55 4.15
CA VAL A 232 -11.33 -26.11 4.00
C VAL A 232 -11.21 -26.59 2.56
N TYR A 233 -10.14 -26.18 1.89
CA TYR A 233 -9.92 -26.47 0.48
C TYR A 233 -8.44 -26.71 0.22
N ARG A 234 -8.15 -27.42 -0.88
CA ARG A 234 -6.81 -27.66 -1.39
C ARG A 234 -6.59 -26.87 -2.67
N LEU A 235 -5.40 -26.35 -2.86
CA LEU A 235 -4.96 -25.74 -4.11
C LEU A 235 -4.04 -26.68 -4.87
N SER A 236 -4.09 -26.64 -6.21
CA SER A 236 -3.21 -27.43 -7.09
C SER A 236 -1.80 -26.86 -7.14
N GLU A 237 -1.63 -25.59 -6.78
CA GLU A 237 -0.37 -24.84 -6.90
C GLU A 237 -0.32 -23.63 -5.95
N PRO A 238 0.88 -23.05 -5.73
CA PRO A 238 1.03 -21.85 -4.92
C PRO A 238 0.30 -20.65 -5.52
N CYS A 239 -0.54 -19.99 -4.72
CA CYS A 239 -1.32 -18.82 -5.10
C CYS A 239 -0.86 -17.57 -4.33
N LEU A 240 -0.94 -16.40 -4.97
CA LEU A 240 -0.73 -15.10 -4.33
C LEU A 240 -1.85 -14.78 -3.34
N GLU A 241 -3.07 -15.17 -3.70
CA GLU A 241 -4.27 -14.95 -2.90
C GLU A 241 -5.22 -16.12 -3.08
N SER A 242 -5.74 -16.64 -1.98
CA SER A 242 -6.85 -17.60 -2.01
C SER A 242 -7.74 -17.44 -0.78
N GLY A 243 -9.04 -17.77 -0.93
CA GLY A 243 -9.99 -17.65 0.16
C GLY A 243 -11.45 -17.81 -0.29
N VAL A 244 -12.35 -17.49 0.61
CA VAL A 244 -13.79 -17.51 0.36
C VAL A 244 -14.28 -16.12 -0.01
N GLN A 245 -14.89 -16.00 -1.17
CA GLN A 245 -15.62 -14.80 -1.58
C GLN A 245 -17.08 -14.92 -1.16
N VAL A 246 -17.63 -13.91 -0.46
CA VAL A 246 -19.02 -13.82 0.00
C VAL A 246 -19.61 -12.50 -0.49
N GLY A 247 -20.29 -12.49 -1.60
CA GLY A 247 -20.65 -11.24 -2.28
C GLY A 247 -19.39 -10.43 -2.57
N GLU A 248 -19.32 -9.19 -2.09
CA GLU A 248 -18.14 -8.33 -2.24
C GLU A 248 -17.05 -8.55 -1.17
N ASN A 249 -17.33 -9.31 -0.11
CA ASN A 249 -16.40 -9.55 0.98
C ASN A 249 -15.49 -10.74 0.67
N PHE A 250 -14.19 -10.57 0.84
CA PHE A 250 -13.19 -11.63 0.69
C PHE A 250 -12.62 -12.03 2.06
N PHE A 251 -12.56 -13.33 2.30
CA PHE A 251 -12.06 -13.95 3.52
C PHE A 251 -10.85 -14.82 3.17
N PRO A 252 -9.63 -14.37 3.50
CA PRO A 252 -8.41 -15.10 3.19
C PRO A 252 -8.38 -16.51 3.79
N GLY A 253 -7.83 -17.45 3.03
CA GLY A 253 -7.48 -18.77 3.52
C GLY A 253 -6.11 -18.79 4.17
N HIS A 254 -5.94 -19.65 5.17
CA HIS A 254 -4.72 -19.79 5.93
C HIS A 254 -4.18 -21.22 5.81
N ALA A 255 -2.95 -21.36 5.32
CA ALA A 255 -2.19 -22.61 5.34
C ALA A 255 -1.56 -22.86 6.72
N GLY A 256 -1.02 -24.06 6.93
CA GLY A 256 -0.20 -24.39 8.11
C GLY A 256 -0.99 -24.91 9.32
N TYR A 257 -2.29 -25.12 9.20
CA TYR A 257 -3.07 -25.87 10.19
C TYR A 257 -2.90 -27.38 10.00
N PHE A 258 -2.95 -27.84 8.75
CA PHE A 258 -2.74 -29.23 8.36
C PHE A 258 -1.26 -29.47 8.02
N SER A 259 -0.83 -30.74 8.03
CA SER A 259 0.53 -31.14 7.63
C SER A 259 0.78 -30.93 6.12
N ASP A 260 -0.26 -30.96 5.31
CA ASP A 260 -0.22 -30.67 3.89
C ASP A 260 -0.26 -29.15 3.70
N PRO A 261 0.79 -28.53 3.11
CA PRO A 261 0.87 -27.08 2.93
C PRO A 261 -0.12 -26.53 1.91
N ASP A 262 -0.64 -27.39 1.03
CA ASP A 262 -1.58 -27.00 -0.03
C ASP A 262 -3.03 -26.97 0.48
N ILE A 263 -3.27 -27.36 1.74
CA ILE A 263 -4.59 -27.29 2.37
C ILE A 263 -4.74 -26.03 3.21
N PHE A 264 -5.78 -25.28 2.86
CA PHE A 264 -6.11 -23.99 3.47
C PHE A 264 -7.38 -24.09 4.29
N LEU A 265 -7.41 -23.36 5.41
CA LEU A 265 -8.55 -23.19 6.28
C LEU A 265 -9.02 -21.73 6.18
N ALA A 266 -10.26 -21.49 5.83
CA ALA A 266 -10.85 -20.15 5.73
C ALA A 266 -12.11 -20.04 6.58
N PHE A 267 -12.06 -19.23 7.64
CA PHE A 267 -13.26 -18.73 8.27
C PHE A 267 -13.87 -17.65 7.39
N PHE A 268 -15.17 -17.71 7.16
CA PHE A 268 -15.91 -16.70 6.40
C PHE A 268 -17.21 -16.33 7.11
N ALA A 269 -17.76 -15.20 6.76
CA ALA A 269 -18.94 -14.65 7.39
C ALA A 269 -19.94 -14.12 6.36
N LEU A 270 -21.23 -14.19 6.70
CA LEU A 270 -22.25 -13.38 6.08
C LEU A 270 -22.48 -12.14 6.93
N ASP A 271 -22.43 -10.98 6.31
CA ASP A 271 -22.90 -9.74 6.94
C ASP A 271 -24.40 -9.82 7.23
N HIS A 272 -24.85 -9.06 8.23
CA HIS A 272 -26.27 -9.03 8.63
C HIS A 272 -27.22 -8.54 7.52
N THR A 273 -26.70 -7.89 6.48
CA THR A 273 -27.46 -7.45 5.30
C THR A 273 -27.49 -8.49 4.18
N GLN A 274 -26.57 -9.46 4.18
CA GLN A 274 -26.42 -10.47 3.13
C GLN A 274 -27.44 -11.60 3.31
N GLY A 275 -28.32 -11.77 2.32
CA GLY A 275 -29.42 -12.75 2.34
C GLY A 275 -29.12 -14.01 1.53
N ARG A 276 -30.21 -14.77 1.21
CA ARG A 276 -30.13 -16.07 0.52
C ARG A 276 -29.50 -16.03 -0.87
N ASP A 277 -29.55 -14.88 -1.53
CA ASP A 277 -29.06 -14.70 -2.89
C ASP A 277 -27.57 -14.34 -2.94
N THR A 278 -26.91 -14.26 -1.78
CA THR A 278 -25.48 -13.97 -1.69
C THR A 278 -24.68 -15.13 -2.25
N ARG A 279 -23.83 -14.85 -3.22
CA ARG A 279 -22.94 -15.85 -3.81
C ARG A 279 -21.76 -16.13 -2.89
N ILE A 280 -21.44 -17.42 -2.70
CA ILE A 280 -20.30 -17.89 -1.89
C ILE A 280 -19.51 -18.89 -2.72
N PHE A 281 -18.21 -18.63 -2.90
CA PHE A 281 -17.31 -19.50 -3.67
C PHE A 281 -15.87 -19.36 -3.20
N ILE A 282 -15.02 -20.34 -3.49
CA ILE A 282 -13.57 -20.19 -3.35
C ILE A 282 -13.05 -19.38 -4.55
N ARG A 283 -12.22 -18.40 -4.27
CA ARG A 283 -11.45 -17.66 -5.26
C ARG A 283 -9.96 -17.91 -4.99
N ALA A 284 -9.19 -18.20 -6.03
CA ALA A 284 -7.75 -18.29 -5.95
C ALA A 284 -7.11 -17.55 -7.14
N VAL A 285 -5.95 -16.95 -6.91
CA VAL A 285 -5.16 -16.25 -7.92
C VAL A 285 -3.72 -16.74 -7.77
N ASP A 286 -3.16 -17.32 -8.84
CA ASP A 286 -1.78 -17.81 -8.85
C ASP A 286 -0.73 -16.70 -8.96
N VAL A 287 0.54 -17.09 -9.03
CA VAL A 287 1.67 -16.16 -9.17
C VAL A 287 1.76 -15.52 -10.56
N ALA A 288 1.10 -16.09 -11.56
CA ALA A 288 1.01 -15.56 -12.91
C ALA A 288 -0.18 -14.60 -13.11
N GLY A 289 -1.09 -14.52 -12.12
CA GLY A 289 -2.29 -13.70 -12.14
C GLY A 289 -3.51 -14.39 -12.75
N ASN A 290 -3.43 -15.70 -13.06
CA ASN A 290 -4.60 -16.45 -13.48
C ASN A 290 -5.50 -16.69 -12.27
N SER A 291 -6.81 -16.63 -12.47
CA SER A 291 -7.76 -16.76 -11.38
C SER A 291 -8.76 -17.86 -11.62
N THR A 292 -9.11 -18.56 -10.56
CA THR A 292 -10.17 -19.55 -10.57
C THR A 292 -11.27 -19.20 -9.59
N ARG A 293 -12.45 -19.75 -9.87
CA ARG A 293 -13.61 -19.70 -9.02
C ARG A 293 -14.21 -21.08 -8.89
N THR A 294 -14.34 -21.59 -7.66
CA THR A 294 -14.94 -22.88 -7.36
C THR A 294 -16.16 -22.70 -6.46
N ASP A 295 -17.33 -22.95 -7.02
CA ASP A 295 -18.58 -22.95 -6.25
C ASP A 295 -18.66 -24.23 -5.40
N PHE A 296 -19.24 -24.13 -4.21
CA PHE A 296 -19.45 -25.28 -3.32
C PHE A 296 -20.85 -25.28 -2.71
N PRO A 297 -21.40 -26.47 -2.36
CA PRO A 297 -22.73 -26.55 -1.76
C PRO A 297 -22.79 -25.81 -0.42
N HIS A 298 -23.73 -24.87 -0.31
CA HIS A 298 -23.97 -24.12 0.92
C HIS A 298 -25.48 -23.82 1.09
N TYR A 299 -25.87 -23.56 2.34
CA TYR A 299 -27.23 -23.13 2.65
C TYR A 299 -27.18 -21.90 3.54
N ILE A 300 -27.87 -20.83 3.12
CA ILE A 300 -27.98 -19.58 3.87
C ILE A 300 -29.33 -19.55 4.60
N LYS A 301 -29.25 -19.53 5.93
CA LYS A 301 -30.42 -19.39 6.80
C LYS A 301 -30.67 -17.90 7.05
N GLY A 302 -31.76 -17.37 6.49
CA GLY A 302 -32.19 -16.00 6.77
C GLY A 302 -32.52 -15.79 8.26
N ARG A 303 -32.29 -14.58 8.75
CA ARG A 303 -32.63 -14.14 10.12
C ARG A 303 -33.43 -12.84 10.10
N THR A 304 -34.30 -12.66 11.08
CA THR A 304 -34.94 -11.38 11.38
C THR A 304 -34.23 -10.79 12.59
N PHE A 305 -33.82 -9.53 12.48
CA PHE A 305 -33.18 -8.79 13.55
C PHE A 305 -34.20 -7.90 14.26
N LYS A 306 -34.01 -7.72 15.57
CA LYS A 306 -34.91 -6.94 16.41
C LYS A 306 -34.81 -5.45 16.05
N LYS A 307 -35.96 -4.75 16.07
CA LYS A 307 -36.02 -3.30 16.11
C LYS A 307 -35.99 -2.84 17.56
N ASP A 308 -35.14 -1.87 17.88
CA ASP A 308 -34.96 -1.35 19.23
C ASP A 308 -35.00 0.19 19.21
N THR A 309 -35.80 0.76 20.10
CA THR A 309 -35.98 2.21 20.17
C THR A 309 -35.29 2.77 21.41
N LEU A 310 -34.30 3.63 21.21
CA LEU A 310 -33.53 4.27 22.28
C LEU A 310 -33.93 5.73 22.46
N LYS A 311 -34.51 6.05 23.63
CA LYS A 311 -34.86 7.44 23.96
C LYS A 311 -33.64 8.19 24.50
N ILE A 312 -33.23 9.22 23.78
CA ILE A 312 -32.15 10.13 24.17
C ILE A 312 -32.78 11.25 25.02
N SER A 313 -32.28 11.44 26.25
CA SER A 313 -32.73 12.49 27.15
C SER A 313 -31.65 13.57 27.29
N ASP A 314 -32.08 14.80 27.65
CA ASP A 314 -31.16 15.91 27.96
C ASP A 314 -30.17 15.53 29.08
N ARG A 315 -30.62 14.75 30.08
CA ARG A 315 -29.75 14.21 31.14
C ARG A 315 -28.66 13.28 30.56
N PHE A 316 -28.98 12.43 29.59
CA PHE A 316 -28.00 11.57 28.93
C PHE A 316 -26.99 12.41 28.14
N LEU A 317 -27.47 13.40 27.38
CA LEU A 317 -26.63 14.30 26.60
C LEU A 317 -25.67 15.10 27.50
N SER A 318 -26.18 15.72 28.57
CA SER A 318 -25.35 16.50 29.50
C SER A 318 -24.28 15.66 30.21
N MET A 319 -24.58 14.39 30.48
CA MET A 319 -23.64 13.46 31.11
C MET A 319 -22.60 12.89 30.14
N LYS A 320 -23.01 12.59 28.88
CA LYS A 320 -22.17 11.83 27.96
C LYS A 320 -21.39 12.68 26.95
N MET A 321 -21.96 13.78 26.48
CA MET A 321 -21.29 14.58 25.46
C MET A 321 -19.96 15.21 25.92
N PRO A 322 -19.77 15.59 27.19
CA PRO A 322 -18.47 16.04 27.68
C PRO A 322 -17.36 14.98 27.66
N GLU A 323 -17.70 13.67 27.67
CA GLU A 323 -16.70 12.60 27.61
C GLU A 323 -16.01 12.49 26.24
N PHE A 324 -16.52 13.18 25.20
CA PHE A 324 -16.00 13.13 23.84
C PHE A 324 -15.38 14.46 23.43
N GLU A 325 -14.10 14.41 23.08
CA GLU A 325 -13.40 15.49 22.42
C GLU A 325 -13.48 15.29 20.90
N LEU A 326 -14.03 16.26 20.19
CA LEU A 326 -14.05 16.28 18.73
C LEU A 326 -12.90 17.20 18.27
N THR A 327 -11.96 16.65 17.52
CA THR A 327 -10.72 17.34 17.10
C THR A 327 -10.91 18.32 15.94
N ASP A 328 -12.09 18.29 15.29
CA ASP A 328 -12.37 19.16 14.15
C ASP A 328 -12.70 20.59 14.58
N SER A 329 -12.12 21.56 13.87
CA SER A 329 -12.32 23.00 14.12
C SER A 329 -13.78 23.50 14.05
N GLY A 330 -14.69 22.70 13.51
CA GLY A 330 -16.15 22.97 13.48
C GLY A 330 -16.94 22.36 14.65
N ALA A 331 -16.27 21.78 15.65
CA ALA A 331 -16.93 21.05 16.75
C ALA A 331 -17.04 21.87 18.05
N THR A 332 -16.43 23.05 18.10
CA THR A 332 -16.53 23.99 19.24
C THR A 332 -17.88 24.72 19.22
N GLY A 333 -18.67 24.56 20.30
CA GLY A 333 -19.94 25.26 20.44
C GLY A 333 -21.18 24.53 19.88
N LEU A 334 -21.05 23.27 19.46
CA LEU A 334 -22.21 22.47 19.04
C LEU A 334 -23.21 22.30 20.18
N ASP A 335 -24.50 22.37 19.85
CA ASP A 335 -25.58 21.92 20.74
C ASP A 335 -25.35 20.44 21.10
N PRO A 336 -25.64 20.02 22.34
CA PRO A 336 -25.50 18.62 22.78
C PRO A 336 -26.12 17.59 21.85
N ILE A 337 -27.24 17.89 21.18
CA ILE A 337 -27.85 16.97 20.21
C ILE A 337 -27.09 16.89 18.89
N GLU A 338 -26.56 18.01 18.39
CA GLU A 338 -25.72 18.05 17.21
C GLU A 338 -24.42 17.29 17.43
N LYS A 339 -23.80 17.50 18.63
CA LYS A 339 -22.63 16.76 19.06
C LYS A 339 -22.92 15.25 19.13
N PHE A 340 -24.08 14.86 19.68
CA PHE A 340 -24.50 13.46 19.71
C PHE A 340 -24.59 12.88 18.31
N LEU A 341 -25.22 13.57 17.36
CA LEU A 341 -25.38 13.08 15.98
C LEU A 341 -24.02 12.91 15.31
N LYS A 342 -23.13 13.88 15.46
CA LYS A 342 -21.77 13.80 14.91
C LYS A 342 -21.00 12.61 15.51
N ILE A 343 -21.09 12.38 16.80
CA ILE A 343 -20.45 11.22 17.46
C ILE A 343 -21.10 9.91 17.01
N ASN A 344 -22.43 9.86 16.96
CA ASN A 344 -23.16 8.62 16.64
C ASN A 344 -23.06 8.23 15.17
N ARG A 345 -22.69 9.15 14.27
CA ARG A 345 -22.46 8.92 12.82
C ARG A 345 -20.97 8.90 12.51
N ASP A 346 -20.32 10.04 12.54
CA ASP A 346 -18.97 10.22 12.02
C ASP A 346 -17.92 9.47 12.87
N LEU A 347 -17.97 9.68 14.20
CA LEU A 347 -17.03 8.99 15.10
C LEU A 347 -17.29 7.49 15.13
N ARG A 348 -18.55 7.03 15.04
CA ARG A 348 -18.88 5.61 14.91
C ARG A 348 -18.26 5.01 13.66
N GLU A 349 -18.40 5.66 12.51
CA GLU A 349 -17.83 5.22 11.25
C GLU A 349 -16.28 5.18 11.33
N ALA A 350 -15.66 6.23 11.87
CA ALA A 350 -14.21 6.27 12.08
C ALA A 350 -13.73 5.13 13.00
N ASN A 351 -14.47 4.84 14.08
CA ASN A 351 -14.15 3.72 14.97
C ASN A 351 -14.30 2.36 14.26
N PHE A 352 -15.35 2.19 13.44
CA PHE A 352 -15.53 0.98 12.64
C PHE A 352 -14.34 0.79 11.67
N LYS A 353 -13.96 1.82 10.91
CA LYS A 353 -12.77 1.79 10.04
C LYS A 353 -11.49 1.43 10.82
N LYS A 354 -11.34 1.96 12.04
CA LYS A 354 -10.22 1.62 12.91
C LYS A 354 -10.22 0.15 13.31
N ILE A 355 -11.37 -0.40 13.69
CA ILE A 355 -11.50 -1.83 14.02
C ILE A 355 -11.14 -2.68 12.80
N LEU A 356 -11.67 -2.35 11.60
CA LEU A 356 -11.32 -3.05 10.37
C LEU A 356 -9.81 -3.02 10.10
N SER A 357 -9.14 -1.88 10.32
CA SER A 357 -7.68 -1.78 10.15
C SER A 357 -6.90 -2.67 11.11
N ILE A 358 -7.42 -2.91 12.33
CA ILE A 358 -6.81 -3.81 13.30
C ILE A 358 -6.97 -5.26 12.87
N SER A 359 -8.14 -5.64 12.36
CA SER A 359 -8.45 -7.02 11.94
C SER A 359 -7.86 -7.45 10.59
N GLN A 360 -7.22 -6.54 9.84
CA GLN A 360 -6.49 -6.88 8.61
C GLN A 360 -5.28 -7.79 8.86
N LYS A 361 -4.70 -7.75 10.06
CA LYS A 361 -3.56 -8.57 10.43
C LYS A 361 -3.97 -9.56 11.49
N THR A 362 -3.85 -10.83 11.18
CA THR A 362 -4.14 -11.94 12.09
C THR A 362 -2.95 -12.88 12.14
N GLU A 363 -2.82 -13.59 13.24
CA GLU A 363 -1.79 -14.64 13.38
C GLU A 363 -2.17 -15.86 12.54
N ASN A 364 -1.20 -16.41 11.83
CA ASN A 364 -1.38 -17.62 11.05
C ASN A 364 -1.28 -18.89 11.95
N LYS A 365 -2.01 -18.86 13.04
CA LYS A 365 -2.05 -19.93 14.04
C LYS A 365 -3.36 -19.86 14.82
N LEU A 366 -3.99 -21.00 15.06
CA LEU A 366 -5.21 -21.09 15.85
C LEU A 366 -4.84 -21.11 17.36
N PHE A 367 -5.27 -20.10 18.11
CA PHE A 367 -5.00 -20.00 19.55
C PHE A 367 -6.13 -20.54 20.42
N TRP A 368 -7.35 -20.51 19.93
CA TRP A 368 -8.54 -20.89 20.68
C TRP A 368 -8.81 -22.40 20.66
N LYS A 369 -9.54 -22.87 21.66
CA LYS A 369 -9.97 -24.27 21.79
C LYS A 369 -11.35 -24.34 22.41
N GLY A 370 -12.24 -25.17 21.84
CA GLY A 370 -13.61 -25.36 22.33
C GLY A 370 -14.46 -24.09 22.24
N THR A 371 -15.51 -24.04 23.07
CA THR A 371 -16.45 -22.90 23.08
C THR A 371 -15.85 -21.63 23.66
N PHE A 372 -16.29 -20.50 23.17
CA PHE A 372 -16.02 -19.20 23.78
C PHE A 372 -16.86 -19.02 25.05
N SER A 373 -16.32 -18.38 26.07
CA SER A 373 -17.03 -18.11 27.32
C SER A 373 -17.80 -16.80 27.21
N ARG A 374 -19.04 -16.81 27.66
CA ARG A 374 -19.83 -15.60 27.88
C ARG A 374 -19.44 -14.96 29.22
N LEU A 375 -19.67 -13.65 29.36
CA LEU A 375 -19.50 -12.97 30.65
C LEU A 375 -20.30 -13.69 31.76
N PRO A 376 -19.66 -14.16 32.83
CA PRO A 376 -20.31 -14.89 33.89
C PRO A 376 -21.42 -14.08 34.56
N GLY A 377 -22.56 -14.76 34.94
CA GLY A 377 -23.66 -14.13 35.63
C GLY A 377 -24.34 -12.98 34.89
N SER A 378 -24.17 -12.91 33.55
CA SER A 378 -24.71 -11.80 32.77
C SER A 378 -26.06 -12.07 32.13
N ALA A 379 -26.89 -11.04 32.04
CA ALA A 379 -28.12 -11.00 31.26
C ALA A 379 -27.88 -10.24 29.94
N ARG A 380 -28.44 -10.76 28.83
CA ARG A 380 -28.41 -10.07 27.54
C ARG A 380 -29.38 -8.89 27.57
N ARG A 381 -28.88 -7.67 27.25
CA ARG A 381 -29.68 -6.44 27.16
C ARG A 381 -30.00 -6.05 25.74
N ALA A 382 -29.04 -6.23 24.82
CA ALA A 382 -29.21 -6.00 23.40
C ALA A 382 -28.60 -7.14 22.58
N GLY A 383 -29.12 -7.40 21.40
CA GLY A 383 -28.68 -8.44 20.49
C GLY A 383 -27.75 -7.94 19.39
N PHE A 384 -27.13 -8.89 18.70
CA PHE A 384 -26.38 -8.62 17.48
C PHE A 384 -27.32 -8.22 16.35
N ALA A 385 -26.92 -7.21 15.60
CA ALA A 385 -27.63 -6.62 14.48
C ALA A 385 -29.03 -6.06 14.83
N ASP A 386 -29.29 -5.72 16.12
CA ASP A 386 -30.48 -4.97 16.50
C ASP A 386 -30.49 -3.62 15.76
N HIS A 387 -31.61 -3.33 15.07
CA HIS A 387 -31.83 -2.06 14.35
C HIS A 387 -32.29 -1.00 15.35
N ARG A 388 -31.42 -0.07 15.68
CA ARG A 388 -31.64 0.96 16.70
C ARG A 388 -32.15 2.24 16.09
N GLU A 389 -33.34 2.69 16.54
CA GLU A 389 -33.88 4.02 16.27
C GLU A 389 -33.64 4.90 17.48
N TYR A 390 -33.01 6.06 17.28
CA TYR A 390 -32.74 7.02 18.32
C TYR A 390 -33.80 8.11 18.33
N LEU A 391 -34.56 8.21 19.44
CA LEU A 391 -35.60 9.21 19.61
C LEU A 391 -35.15 10.33 20.55
N TYR A 392 -35.33 11.57 20.12
CA TYR A 392 -35.15 12.75 20.94
C TYR A 392 -36.41 13.61 20.87
N LYS A 393 -37.01 13.92 22.04
CA LYS A 393 -38.27 14.69 22.15
C LYS A 393 -39.41 14.15 21.24
N GLY A 394 -39.47 12.82 21.10
CA GLY A 394 -40.51 12.14 20.31
C GLY A 394 -40.23 12.01 18.82
N GLN A 395 -39.14 12.59 18.30
CA GLN A 395 -38.76 12.47 16.90
C GLN A 395 -37.59 11.50 16.73
N VAL A 396 -37.62 10.72 15.64
CA VAL A 396 -36.50 9.86 15.24
C VAL A 396 -35.40 10.75 14.65
N ILE A 397 -34.23 10.73 15.26
CA ILE A 397 -33.09 11.58 14.88
C ILE A 397 -31.94 10.82 14.21
N ASP A 398 -31.86 9.49 14.43
CA ASP A 398 -30.81 8.66 13.85
C ASP A 398 -31.20 7.18 13.85
N HIS A 399 -30.50 6.41 12.98
CA HIS A 399 -30.61 4.95 12.88
C HIS A 399 -29.21 4.34 12.90
N GLN A 400 -29.01 3.29 13.69
CA GLN A 400 -27.75 2.55 13.75
C GLN A 400 -27.99 1.05 13.91
N ILE A 401 -26.99 0.26 13.58
CA ILE A 401 -27.01 -1.19 13.79
C ILE A 401 -26.08 -1.54 14.95
N HIS A 402 -26.53 -2.42 15.82
CA HIS A 402 -25.77 -2.87 16.98
C HIS A 402 -24.85 -4.05 16.63
N MET A 403 -23.55 -3.79 16.45
CA MET A 403 -22.56 -4.77 15.97
C MET A 403 -21.92 -5.56 17.12
N GLY A 404 -22.75 -6.16 17.97
CA GLY A 404 -22.32 -6.96 19.12
C GLY A 404 -23.51 -7.37 20.00
N ILE A 405 -23.20 -7.81 21.20
CA ILE A 405 -24.19 -8.16 22.23
C ILE A 405 -23.85 -7.41 23.51
N ASP A 406 -24.85 -6.73 24.10
CA ASP A 406 -24.68 -6.06 25.38
C ASP A 406 -25.04 -7.00 26.53
N LEU A 407 -24.08 -7.23 27.44
CA LEU A 407 -24.16 -8.13 28.58
C LEU A 407 -24.05 -7.34 29.88
N ALA A 408 -25.13 -7.29 30.64
CA ALA A 408 -25.16 -6.68 31.97
C ALA A 408 -24.96 -7.73 33.06
N SER A 409 -24.06 -7.46 33.98
CA SER A 409 -23.81 -8.25 35.20
C SER A 409 -23.78 -7.32 36.41
N VAL A 410 -23.10 -7.70 37.48
CA VAL A 410 -22.83 -6.77 38.60
C VAL A 410 -21.93 -5.62 38.14
N LYS A 411 -22.04 -4.47 38.79
CA LYS A 411 -21.27 -3.29 38.46
C LYS A 411 -19.76 -3.58 38.59
N ARG A 412 -18.98 -3.22 37.56
CA ARG A 412 -17.54 -3.48 37.47
C ARG A 412 -17.18 -4.95 37.61
N ALA A 413 -17.99 -5.84 37.03
CA ALA A 413 -17.71 -7.27 36.97
C ALA A 413 -16.37 -7.52 36.27
N ASP A 414 -15.68 -8.56 36.71
CA ASP A 414 -14.48 -9.04 36.02
C ASP A 414 -14.85 -9.56 34.62
N VAL A 415 -14.07 -9.14 33.62
CA VAL A 415 -14.26 -9.56 32.24
C VAL A 415 -13.18 -10.57 31.88
N PRO A 416 -13.52 -11.87 31.78
CA PRO A 416 -12.59 -12.87 31.34
C PRO A 416 -12.41 -12.84 29.82
N ALA A 417 -11.23 -13.17 29.33
CA ALA A 417 -11.00 -13.50 27.93
C ALA A 417 -11.92 -14.67 27.53
N SER A 418 -12.73 -14.47 26.52
CA SER A 418 -13.72 -15.44 26.07
C SER A 418 -13.10 -16.72 25.54
N ASN A 419 -11.91 -16.62 24.94
CA ASN A 419 -11.01 -17.73 24.60
C ASN A 419 -9.56 -17.23 24.54
N SER A 420 -8.61 -18.14 24.34
CA SER A 420 -7.19 -17.80 24.23
C SER A 420 -6.92 -16.99 22.97
N GLY A 421 -6.04 -16.00 23.06
CA GLY A 421 -5.69 -15.13 21.93
C GLY A 421 -4.60 -14.13 22.28
N ARG A 422 -4.17 -13.35 21.29
CA ARG A 422 -3.22 -12.26 21.44
C ARG A 422 -3.97 -10.92 21.52
N VAL A 423 -3.61 -10.07 22.45
CA VAL A 423 -4.14 -8.71 22.56
C VAL A 423 -3.60 -7.87 21.39
N VAL A 424 -4.45 -7.51 20.44
CA VAL A 424 -4.08 -6.68 19.29
C VAL A 424 -4.42 -5.21 19.48
N PHE A 425 -5.35 -4.93 20.41
CA PHE A 425 -5.73 -3.57 20.79
C PHE A 425 -6.17 -3.52 22.27
N CYS A 426 -5.71 -2.50 23.01
CA CYS A 426 -6.11 -2.25 24.40
C CYS A 426 -5.97 -0.74 24.71
N SER A 427 -7.00 0.04 24.37
CA SER A 427 -6.99 1.50 24.54
C SER A 427 -8.42 2.06 24.48
N THR A 428 -8.56 3.38 24.53
CA THR A 428 -9.84 4.05 24.28
C THR A 428 -10.13 4.11 22.78
N LEU A 429 -11.35 3.74 22.40
CA LEU A 429 -11.84 3.73 21.02
C LEU A 429 -13.20 4.44 20.91
N GLY A 430 -13.19 5.74 20.89
CA GLY A 430 -14.36 6.63 20.70
C GLY A 430 -15.64 6.13 21.35
N ILE A 431 -16.65 5.77 20.55
CA ILE A 431 -17.96 5.30 21.05
C ILE A 431 -17.90 4.00 21.84
N TYR A 432 -16.89 3.16 21.60
CA TYR A 432 -16.67 1.89 22.32
C TYR A 432 -16.02 2.12 23.70
N GLY A 433 -15.47 3.33 23.97
CA GLY A 433 -14.78 3.61 25.23
C GLY A 433 -13.51 2.78 25.39
N ARG A 434 -13.15 2.42 26.63
CA ARG A 434 -12.02 1.51 26.86
C ARG A 434 -12.34 0.14 26.28
N THR A 435 -11.48 -0.32 25.38
CA THR A 435 -11.72 -1.47 24.53
C THR A 435 -10.48 -2.37 24.49
N VAL A 436 -10.73 -3.68 24.54
CA VAL A 436 -9.75 -4.74 24.27
C VAL A 436 -10.20 -5.51 23.03
N ILE A 437 -9.29 -5.82 22.12
CA ILE A 437 -9.53 -6.73 20.99
C ILE A 437 -8.49 -7.84 21.06
N LEU A 438 -8.97 -9.09 21.01
CA LEU A 438 -8.14 -10.30 20.96
C LEU A 438 -8.18 -10.89 19.56
N ASP A 439 -7.00 -11.22 19.02
CA ASP A 439 -6.82 -12.08 17.85
C ASP A 439 -6.72 -13.53 18.30
N HIS A 440 -7.63 -14.38 17.83
CA HIS A 440 -7.68 -15.81 18.11
C HIS A 440 -6.99 -16.64 17.02
N GLY A 441 -6.44 -15.97 16.01
CA GLY A 441 -5.82 -16.54 14.83
C GLY A 441 -6.78 -16.83 13.69
N PHE A 442 -6.21 -16.93 12.50
CA PHE A 442 -6.91 -17.20 11.24
C PHE A 442 -8.13 -16.28 11.00
N GLY A 443 -7.98 -14.97 11.32
CA GLY A 443 -9.00 -13.96 11.08
C GLY A 443 -10.14 -13.93 12.08
N LEU A 444 -10.08 -14.69 13.16
CA LEU A 444 -11.09 -14.67 14.21
C LEU A 444 -10.71 -13.72 15.34
N PHE A 445 -11.60 -12.76 15.67
CA PHE A 445 -11.36 -11.76 16.71
C PHE A 445 -12.54 -11.67 17.68
N SER A 446 -12.25 -11.30 18.94
CA SER A 446 -13.27 -10.87 19.90
C SER A 446 -12.99 -9.46 20.42
N LEU A 447 -14.04 -8.68 20.60
CA LEU A 447 -14.03 -7.29 21.03
C LEU A 447 -14.76 -7.16 22.36
N TYR A 448 -14.14 -6.44 23.31
CA TYR A 448 -14.65 -6.16 24.65
C TYR A 448 -14.61 -4.67 24.88
N ALA A 449 -15.79 -4.03 24.94
CA ALA A 449 -15.88 -2.58 25.01
C ALA A 449 -16.64 -2.09 26.26
N HIS A 450 -16.66 -0.77 26.43
CA HIS A 450 -17.22 -0.02 27.57
C HIS A 450 -16.55 -0.32 28.92
N LEU A 451 -15.30 -0.83 28.91
CA LEU A 451 -14.60 -1.21 30.12
C LEU A 451 -14.33 -0.02 31.05
N SER A 452 -14.40 -0.24 32.36
CA SER A 452 -13.96 0.73 33.35
C SER A 452 -12.45 0.66 33.59
N ARG A 453 -11.83 -0.50 33.37
CA ARG A 453 -10.41 -0.76 33.51
C ARG A 453 -9.95 -1.80 32.50
N ILE A 454 -8.75 -1.64 31.99
CA ILE A 454 -8.04 -2.63 31.15
C ILE A 454 -6.90 -3.19 31.99
N ASP A 455 -6.73 -4.49 32.02
CA ASP A 455 -5.74 -5.22 32.84
C ASP A 455 -4.73 -5.99 31.98
N VAL A 456 -4.64 -5.67 30.68
CA VAL A 456 -3.75 -6.33 29.70
C VAL A 456 -3.06 -5.30 28.80
N GLU A 457 -1.96 -5.73 28.17
CA GLU A 457 -1.16 -4.90 27.28
C GLU A 457 -1.19 -5.44 25.85
N LYS A 458 -0.97 -4.55 24.87
CA LYS A 458 -0.89 -4.95 23.46
C LYS A 458 0.27 -5.90 23.21
N GLY A 459 0.00 -6.97 22.48
CA GLY A 459 0.95 -8.06 22.19
C GLY A 459 0.92 -9.20 23.21
N GLN A 460 0.32 -9.01 24.39
CA GLN A 460 0.19 -10.03 25.42
C GLN A 460 -0.63 -11.22 24.93
N MET A 461 -0.16 -12.44 25.23
CA MET A 461 -0.98 -13.65 25.09
C MET A 461 -1.83 -13.86 26.34
N VAL A 462 -3.11 -14.10 26.14
CA VAL A 462 -4.05 -14.41 27.22
C VAL A 462 -4.65 -15.80 27.02
N ALA A 463 -4.82 -16.53 28.09
CA ALA A 463 -5.54 -17.80 28.10
C ALA A 463 -7.05 -17.55 28.31
N LYS A 464 -7.88 -18.48 27.85
CA LYS A 464 -9.32 -18.48 28.15
C LYS A 464 -9.56 -18.33 29.65
N GLY A 465 -10.38 -17.35 30.03
CA GLY A 465 -10.71 -17.07 31.43
C GLY A 465 -9.76 -16.10 32.15
N ASN A 466 -8.61 -15.72 31.58
CA ASN A 466 -7.79 -14.66 32.16
C ASN A 466 -8.57 -13.35 32.22
N ILE A 467 -8.52 -12.65 33.34
CA ILE A 467 -9.19 -11.36 33.47
C ILE A 467 -8.45 -10.32 32.64
N ILE A 468 -9.16 -9.66 31.73
CA ILE A 468 -8.61 -8.65 30.81
C ILE A 468 -9.08 -7.24 31.14
N GLY A 469 -9.97 -7.10 32.10
CA GLY A 469 -10.50 -5.81 32.55
C GLY A 469 -11.76 -5.96 33.38
N LYS A 470 -12.47 -4.85 33.55
CA LYS A 470 -13.74 -4.79 34.28
C LYS A 470 -14.79 -4.08 33.46
N THR A 471 -16.07 -4.54 33.56
CA THR A 471 -17.20 -3.85 32.92
C THR A 471 -17.29 -2.40 33.37
N GLY A 472 -17.94 -1.58 32.57
CA GLY A 472 -18.07 -0.16 32.86
C GLY A 472 -19.10 0.55 31.98
N ARG A 473 -18.91 1.89 31.87
CA ARG A 473 -19.79 2.75 31.07
C ARG A 473 -19.02 3.78 30.23
N THR A 474 -17.78 3.48 29.89
CA THR A 474 -16.99 4.41 29.06
C THR A 474 -17.50 4.43 27.63
N GLY A 475 -17.25 5.52 26.89
CA GLY A 475 -17.80 5.70 25.55
C GLY A 475 -19.32 5.91 25.57
N MET A 476 -20.04 5.44 24.54
CA MET A 476 -21.47 5.71 24.33
C MET A 476 -22.41 4.74 25.13
N ALA A 477 -22.00 4.35 26.33
CA ALA A 477 -22.77 3.44 27.20
C ALA A 477 -23.60 4.23 28.22
N ALA A 478 -24.89 3.94 28.32
CA ALA A 478 -25.80 4.57 29.29
C ALA A 478 -25.63 4.00 30.71
N GLY A 479 -25.22 2.75 30.86
CA GLY A 479 -25.05 2.04 32.11
C GLY A 479 -23.89 1.07 32.08
N ASP A 480 -23.56 0.47 33.23
CA ASP A 480 -22.48 -0.52 33.34
C ASP A 480 -22.87 -1.83 32.64
N HIS A 481 -22.12 -2.20 31.61
CA HIS A 481 -22.26 -3.44 30.86
C HIS A 481 -20.99 -3.75 30.05
N LEU A 482 -20.90 -4.95 29.52
CA LEU A 482 -19.92 -5.33 28.49
C LEU A 482 -20.62 -5.33 27.13
N HIS A 483 -20.12 -4.53 26.18
CA HIS A 483 -20.38 -4.76 24.78
C HIS A 483 -19.39 -5.78 24.24
N PHE A 484 -19.90 -6.95 23.79
CA PHE A 484 -19.10 -8.05 23.29
C PHE A 484 -19.37 -8.27 21.81
N GLY A 485 -18.31 -8.21 20.99
CA GLY A 485 -18.35 -8.48 19.57
C GLY A 485 -17.49 -9.68 19.18
N VAL A 486 -17.86 -10.37 18.11
CA VAL A 486 -17.02 -11.35 17.41
C VAL A 486 -16.92 -10.91 15.97
N MET A 487 -15.74 -11.07 15.39
CA MET A 487 -15.48 -10.73 14.00
C MET A 487 -14.75 -11.88 13.31
N VAL A 488 -15.08 -12.10 12.06
CA VAL A 488 -14.30 -12.90 11.12
C VAL A 488 -13.70 -11.93 10.11
N HIS A 489 -12.37 -11.77 10.16
CA HIS A 489 -11.66 -10.74 9.41
C HIS A 489 -12.30 -9.35 9.61
N ASN A 490 -12.84 -8.77 8.55
CA ASN A 490 -13.46 -7.45 8.53
C ASN A 490 -14.98 -7.45 8.80
N THR A 491 -15.57 -8.59 9.16
CA THR A 491 -17.03 -8.73 9.29
C THR A 491 -17.45 -9.11 10.71
N PHE A 492 -18.30 -8.29 11.33
CA PHE A 492 -18.91 -8.63 12.60
C PHE A 492 -19.94 -9.75 12.42
N VAL A 493 -19.92 -10.71 13.33
CA VAL A 493 -20.81 -11.88 13.33
C VAL A 493 -21.49 -12.05 14.68
N ASN A 494 -22.57 -12.84 14.70
CA ASN A 494 -23.33 -13.10 15.90
C ASN A 494 -22.54 -13.91 16.93
N PRO A 495 -22.18 -13.33 18.09
CA PRO A 495 -21.41 -14.02 19.13
C PRO A 495 -22.06 -15.29 19.67
N VAL A 496 -23.39 -15.45 19.55
CA VAL A 496 -24.12 -16.62 20.08
C VAL A 496 -23.62 -17.92 19.46
N GLU A 497 -23.23 -17.90 18.19
CA GLU A 497 -22.70 -19.09 17.51
C GLU A 497 -21.41 -19.59 18.19
N TRP A 498 -20.55 -18.70 18.62
CA TRP A 498 -19.28 -19.00 19.25
C TRP A 498 -19.39 -19.44 20.72
N TRP A 499 -20.54 -19.15 21.36
CA TRP A 499 -20.88 -19.66 22.71
C TRP A 499 -21.57 -21.02 22.68
N ASP A 500 -22.03 -21.48 21.51
CA ASP A 500 -22.71 -22.75 21.33
C ASP A 500 -21.73 -23.88 20.97
N GLY A 501 -21.51 -24.80 21.91
CA GLY A 501 -20.61 -25.94 21.71
C GLY A 501 -21.08 -26.90 20.61
N THR A 502 -22.41 -27.03 20.40
CA THR A 502 -22.94 -27.85 19.32
C THR A 502 -22.67 -27.21 17.97
N TRP A 503 -22.86 -25.89 17.89
CA TRP A 503 -22.54 -25.15 16.67
C TRP A 503 -21.04 -25.27 16.30
N ILE A 504 -20.13 -25.04 17.27
CA ILE A 504 -18.67 -25.16 17.05
C ILE A 504 -18.31 -26.58 16.63
N LYS A 505 -18.85 -27.59 17.32
CA LYS A 505 -18.63 -28.99 16.97
C LYS A 505 -19.00 -29.25 15.51
N ASN A 506 -20.23 -28.89 15.11
CA ASN A 506 -20.78 -29.24 13.79
C ASN A 506 -20.24 -28.38 12.65
N ASN A 507 -20.00 -27.07 12.89
CA ASN A 507 -19.62 -26.15 11.84
C ASN A 507 -18.10 -25.93 11.71
N VAL A 508 -17.31 -26.31 12.74
CA VAL A 508 -15.86 -26.13 12.76
C VAL A 508 -15.14 -27.46 13.00
N MET A 509 -15.30 -28.06 14.19
CA MET A 509 -14.43 -29.14 14.62
C MET A 509 -14.64 -30.44 13.84
N THR A 510 -15.88 -30.80 13.50
CA THR A 510 -16.16 -31.98 12.67
C THR A 510 -15.47 -31.88 11.30
N LYS A 511 -15.56 -30.72 10.63
CA LYS A 511 -14.91 -30.50 9.35
C LYS A 511 -13.40 -30.67 9.42
N ILE A 512 -12.78 -30.08 10.45
CA ILE A 512 -11.33 -30.18 10.68
C ILE A 512 -10.93 -31.65 10.95
N ASN A 513 -11.68 -32.35 11.83
CA ASN A 513 -11.39 -33.72 12.21
C ASN A 513 -11.53 -34.69 11.04
N ASP A 514 -12.58 -34.55 10.24
CA ASP A 514 -12.85 -35.41 9.07
C ASP A 514 -11.69 -35.30 8.05
N ILE A 515 -11.22 -34.07 7.79
CA ILE A 515 -10.07 -33.86 6.90
C ILE A 515 -8.79 -34.40 7.52
N THR A 516 -8.55 -34.15 8.80
CA THR A 516 -7.34 -34.68 9.48
C THR A 516 -7.31 -36.21 9.48
N ALA A 517 -8.48 -36.86 9.59
CA ALA A 517 -8.59 -38.32 9.50
C ALA A 517 -8.31 -38.84 8.07
N GLY A 518 -8.74 -38.10 7.05
CA GLY A 518 -8.52 -38.45 5.65
C GLY A 518 -7.08 -38.23 5.14
N LEU A 519 -6.26 -37.47 5.90
CA LEU A 519 -4.85 -37.21 5.60
C LEU A 519 -3.89 -38.22 6.26
N LYS A 520 -4.37 -39.03 7.17
CA LYS A 520 -3.64 -40.16 7.80
C LYS A 520 -3.76 -41.42 6.95
#